data_421bf6561e25962ad9ab0493d8b45598
#
_entry.id   421bf6561e25962ad9ab0493d8b45598
#
_cell.length_a   1.000
_cell.length_b   1.000
_cell.length_c   1.000
_cell.angle_alpha   90.00
_cell.angle_beta   90.00
_cell.angle_gamma   90.00
#
_symmetry.space_group_name_H-M   'P 1'
#
loop_
_entity.id
_entity.type
_entity.pdbx_description
1 polymer ?
#
loop_
_entity_poly.entity_id
_entity_poly.type
_entity_poly.pdbx_seq_one_letter_code
_entity_poly.pdbx_strand_id
1 'polypeptide(L)'
;IYSSDGSLLAVSVPFYEIRMDMQSESFTRDVFYQGVDSLSHALANLFRDRSWASYKQDLVKARENGNRYFLVKRNVTYDQLQQVKKFPVFRKGRYEGGVIYIQTNKRIRPHGLLAARTVGYTMMANSGSVVGIEGAYDKELKGVEGYRLMRRIRGDIWMPISDRNEIEPRDGYDVYSTIDIDLQDVAENALLTQLQRHDADHGTVILMEVESGKVRAIANLGKDIDGVYRETYNYAIGESAEPGSTFKLASVIALLEDGYVEPEDIVDVGD
;
A
#
# COMPACT_ATOMS: atom_id res chain seq x y z
N ILE A 1 3.66 9.01 -0.34
CA ILE A 1 2.80 10.12 0.14
C ILE A 1 3.21 10.42 1.56
N TYR A 2 3.44 11.69 1.81
CA TYR A 2 3.90 12.22 3.09
C TYR A 2 2.84 13.13 3.72
N SER A 3 2.82 13.19 5.04
CA SER A 3 2.14 14.20 5.84
C SER A 3 2.88 15.53 5.82
N SER A 4 2.32 16.53 6.48
CA SER A 4 2.90 17.88 6.53
C SER A 4 4.23 17.97 7.27
N ASP A 5 4.49 17.06 8.21
CA ASP A 5 5.74 16.92 8.96
C ASP A 5 6.79 16.01 8.30
N GLY A 6 6.45 15.42 7.16
CA GLY A 6 7.31 14.49 6.42
C GLY A 6 7.20 13.02 6.85
N SER A 7 6.27 12.68 7.73
CA SER A 7 5.98 11.29 8.07
C SER A 7 5.29 10.54 6.92
N LEU A 8 5.49 9.24 6.82
CA LEU A 8 4.95 8.44 5.72
C LEU A 8 3.48 8.07 5.94
N LEU A 9 2.58 8.57 5.11
CA LEU A 9 1.17 8.14 5.04
C LEU A 9 1.00 6.87 4.19
N ALA A 10 1.71 6.80 3.06
CA ALA A 10 1.75 5.61 2.22
C ALA A 10 3.09 5.54 1.47
N VAL A 11 3.66 4.34 1.37
CA VAL A 11 4.96 4.09 0.73
C VAL A 11 4.95 2.80 -0.07
N SER A 12 5.63 2.79 -1.22
CA SER A 12 5.89 1.57 -1.98
C SER A 12 7.20 0.95 -1.51
N VAL A 13 7.11 -0.26 -0.96
CA VAL A 13 8.27 -0.98 -0.44
C VAL A 13 8.55 -2.19 -1.34
N PRO A 14 9.81 -2.40 -1.77
CA PRO A 14 10.17 -3.58 -2.53
C PRO A 14 10.13 -4.83 -1.65
N PHE A 15 9.46 -5.86 -2.16
CA PHE A 15 9.50 -7.22 -1.67
C PHE A 15 10.01 -8.14 -2.77
N TYR A 16 10.43 -9.32 -2.40
CA TYR A 16 10.99 -10.27 -3.34
C TYR A 16 10.27 -11.62 -3.26
N GLU A 17 10.10 -12.25 -4.43
CA GLU A 17 9.77 -13.66 -4.52
C GLU A 17 11.07 -14.43 -4.81
N ILE A 18 11.24 -15.54 -4.11
CA ILE A 18 12.33 -16.50 -4.36
C ILE A 18 11.74 -17.67 -5.11
N ARG A 19 12.25 -17.93 -6.29
CA ARG A 19 11.85 -19.04 -7.14
C ARG A 19 13.06 -19.88 -7.53
N MET A 20 12.83 -21.10 -8.00
CA MET A 20 13.89 -21.98 -8.49
C MET A 20 13.56 -22.58 -9.86
N ASP A 21 14.54 -22.56 -10.76
CA ASP A 21 14.56 -23.40 -11.96
C ASP A 21 15.27 -24.71 -11.63
N MET A 22 14.48 -25.76 -11.38
CA MET A 22 15.02 -27.08 -11.03
C MET A 22 15.65 -27.81 -12.23
N GLN A 23 15.56 -27.25 -13.45
CA GLN A 23 16.11 -27.80 -14.68
C GLN A 23 17.14 -26.88 -15.36
N SER A 24 17.74 -25.94 -14.62
CA SER A 24 18.85 -25.15 -15.14
C SER A 24 20.02 -26.12 -15.52
N GLU A 25 20.59 -25.91 -16.69
CA GLU A 25 21.61 -26.84 -17.26
C GLU A 25 22.80 -27.05 -16.34
N SER A 26 23.28 -26.01 -15.68
CA SER A 26 24.41 -26.06 -14.75
C SER A 26 24.02 -26.44 -13.32
N PHE A 27 22.72 -26.56 -13.01
CA PHE A 27 22.23 -26.97 -11.69
C PHE A 27 22.10 -28.50 -11.64
N THR A 28 23.23 -29.17 -11.39
CA THR A 28 23.30 -30.64 -11.39
C THR A 28 22.56 -31.27 -10.21
N ARG A 29 22.31 -32.61 -10.34
CA ARG A 29 21.69 -33.37 -9.23
C ARG A 29 22.59 -33.37 -8.00
N ASP A 30 23.90 -33.47 -8.17
CA ASP A 30 24.86 -33.52 -7.07
C ASP A 30 24.85 -32.20 -6.27
N VAL A 31 24.87 -31.05 -6.95
CA VAL A 31 24.79 -29.73 -6.29
C VAL A 31 23.50 -29.60 -5.50
N PHE A 32 22.40 -30.10 -6.05
CA PHE A 32 21.10 -30.04 -5.36
C PHE A 32 21.08 -30.93 -4.11
N TYR A 33 21.38 -32.24 -4.25
CA TYR A 33 21.25 -33.20 -3.14
C TYR A 33 22.30 -33.01 -2.04
N GLN A 34 23.49 -32.50 -2.37
CA GLN A 34 24.50 -32.14 -1.36
C GLN A 34 24.09 -30.89 -0.56
N GLY A 35 23.26 -29.97 -1.12
CA GLY A 35 22.95 -28.71 -0.50
C GLY A 35 21.52 -28.56 0.02
N VAL A 36 20.57 -29.44 -0.38
CA VAL A 36 19.14 -29.26 -0.08
C VAL A 36 18.83 -29.31 1.43
N ASP A 37 19.52 -30.14 2.20
CA ASP A 37 19.33 -30.23 3.64
C ASP A 37 19.73 -28.93 4.33
N SER A 38 20.96 -28.48 4.07
CA SER A 38 21.48 -27.23 4.62
C SER A 38 20.66 -26.01 4.17
N LEU A 39 20.18 -26.00 2.91
CA LEU A 39 19.29 -24.96 2.40
C LEU A 39 17.96 -24.97 3.14
N SER A 40 17.36 -26.14 3.35
CA SER A 40 16.06 -26.27 4.03
C SER A 40 16.14 -25.81 5.48
N HIS A 41 17.22 -26.14 6.20
CA HIS A 41 17.47 -25.63 7.54
C HIS A 41 17.64 -24.10 7.55
N ALA A 42 18.39 -23.54 6.61
CA ALA A 42 18.60 -22.09 6.52
C ALA A 42 17.29 -21.35 6.25
N LEU A 43 16.45 -21.85 5.34
CA LEU A 43 15.14 -21.28 5.05
C LEU A 43 14.22 -21.34 6.26
N ALA A 44 14.12 -22.48 6.94
CA ALA A 44 13.29 -22.65 8.12
C ALA A 44 13.71 -21.71 9.28
N ASN A 45 15.02 -21.56 9.48
CA ASN A 45 15.56 -20.68 10.53
C ASN A 45 15.31 -19.20 10.25
N LEU A 46 15.41 -18.76 9.00
CA LEU A 46 15.20 -17.37 8.63
C LEU A 46 13.71 -16.99 8.67
N PHE A 47 12.87 -17.80 8.04
CA PHE A 47 11.46 -17.44 7.85
C PHE A 47 10.55 -17.89 8.99
N ARG A 48 10.89 -18.95 9.70
CA ARG A 48 10.15 -19.48 10.86
C ARG A 48 8.66 -19.73 10.62
N ASP A 49 8.30 -20.00 9.38
CA ASP A 49 6.90 -20.22 8.95
C ASP A 49 6.54 -21.69 8.80
N ARG A 50 7.53 -22.55 8.61
CA ARG A 50 7.37 -24.00 8.50
C ARG A 50 8.65 -24.75 8.85
N SER A 51 8.55 -26.06 9.08
CA SER A 51 9.71 -26.89 9.44
C SER A 51 10.69 -27.07 8.27
N TRP A 52 11.95 -27.34 8.59
CA TRP A 52 12.96 -27.64 7.58
C TRP A 52 12.60 -28.88 6.77
N ALA A 53 11.96 -29.89 7.40
CA ALA A 53 11.50 -31.09 6.72
C ALA A 53 10.46 -30.80 5.63
N SER A 54 9.52 -29.88 5.90
CA SER A 54 8.54 -29.41 4.92
C SER A 54 9.21 -28.69 3.75
N TYR A 55 10.17 -27.80 4.02
CA TYR A 55 10.96 -27.16 2.96
C TYR A 55 11.70 -28.18 2.08
N LYS A 56 12.36 -29.16 2.73
CA LYS A 56 13.09 -30.22 2.01
C LYS A 56 12.15 -31.04 1.12
N GLN A 57 11.03 -31.49 1.66
CA GLN A 57 10.05 -32.29 0.92
C GLN A 57 9.56 -31.55 -0.34
N ASP A 58 9.21 -30.27 -0.22
CA ASP A 58 8.74 -29.47 -1.34
C ASP A 58 9.84 -29.26 -2.39
N LEU A 59 11.07 -28.97 -1.97
CA LEU A 59 12.20 -28.77 -2.87
C LEU A 59 12.56 -30.06 -3.63
N VAL A 60 12.58 -31.21 -2.94
CA VAL A 60 12.85 -32.51 -3.56
C VAL A 60 11.75 -32.85 -4.57
N LYS A 61 10.49 -32.73 -4.18
CA LYS A 61 9.35 -32.94 -5.08
C LYS A 61 9.39 -32.03 -6.31
N ALA A 62 9.75 -30.76 -6.11
CA ALA A 62 9.91 -29.82 -7.22
C ALA A 62 11.03 -30.23 -8.17
N ARG A 63 12.15 -30.74 -7.64
CA ARG A 63 13.28 -31.27 -8.42
C ARG A 63 12.89 -32.49 -9.22
N GLU A 64 12.22 -33.47 -8.59
CA GLU A 64 11.76 -34.71 -9.24
C GLU A 64 10.76 -34.44 -10.35
N ASN A 65 9.83 -33.46 -10.13
CA ASN A 65 8.86 -33.03 -11.12
C ASN A 65 9.45 -32.13 -12.22
N GLY A 66 10.73 -31.77 -12.11
CA GLY A 66 11.38 -30.87 -13.08
C GLY A 66 10.78 -29.48 -13.17
N ASN A 67 10.33 -28.92 -12.06
CA ASN A 67 9.69 -27.61 -12.03
C ASN A 67 10.70 -26.51 -12.38
N ARG A 68 10.43 -25.78 -13.47
CA ARG A 68 11.34 -24.72 -13.94
C ARG A 68 11.11 -23.35 -13.27
N TYR A 69 10.03 -23.19 -12.53
CA TYR A 69 9.65 -21.91 -11.91
C TYR A 69 9.00 -22.13 -10.55
N PHE A 70 9.61 -23.01 -9.74
CA PHE A 70 9.09 -23.37 -8.43
C PHE A 70 9.16 -22.20 -7.46
N LEU A 71 8.03 -21.86 -6.81
CA LEU A 71 7.97 -20.83 -5.79
C LEU A 71 8.46 -21.36 -4.45
N VAL A 72 9.56 -20.81 -3.95
CA VAL A 72 10.12 -21.16 -2.63
C VAL A 72 9.51 -20.26 -1.54
N LYS A 73 9.51 -18.95 -1.75
CA LYS A 73 9.01 -17.97 -0.76
C LYS A 73 8.55 -16.69 -1.43
N ARG A 74 7.44 -16.11 -0.90
CA ARG A 74 6.95 -14.78 -1.23
C ARG A 74 7.21 -13.80 -0.09
N ASN A 75 7.06 -12.52 -0.39
CA ASN A 75 7.10 -11.43 0.59
C ASN A 75 8.41 -11.36 1.37
N VAL A 76 9.51 -11.62 0.70
CA VAL A 76 10.85 -11.54 1.28
C VAL A 76 11.30 -10.09 1.29
N THR A 77 11.73 -9.57 2.45
CA THR A 77 12.27 -8.22 2.57
C THR A 77 13.67 -8.13 1.96
N TYR A 78 14.16 -6.91 1.74
CA TYR A 78 15.53 -6.71 1.22
C TYR A 78 16.59 -7.34 2.13
N ASP A 79 16.48 -7.17 3.44
CA ASP A 79 17.44 -7.72 4.42
C ASP A 79 17.42 -9.25 4.43
N GLN A 80 16.24 -9.85 4.35
CA GLN A 80 16.09 -11.28 4.21
C GLN A 80 16.67 -11.79 2.88
N LEU A 81 16.48 -11.06 1.78
CA LEU A 81 17.06 -11.39 0.49
C LEU A 81 18.59 -11.42 0.55
N GLN A 82 19.22 -10.44 1.22
CA GLN A 82 20.69 -10.42 1.36
C GLN A 82 21.21 -11.64 2.15
N GLN A 83 20.44 -12.12 3.12
CA GLN A 83 20.77 -13.36 3.84
C GLN A 83 20.56 -14.60 2.94
N VAL A 84 19.43 -14.69 2.24
CA VAL A 84 19.08 -15.78 1.34
C VAL A 84 20.11 -15.96 0.23
N LYS A 85 20.66 -14.88 -0.32
CA LYS A 85 21.72 -14.93 -1.34
C LYS A 85 22.99 -15.67 -0.87
N LYS A 86 23.21 -15.75 0.44
CA LYS A 86 24.36 -16.45 1.05
C LYS A 86 24.09 -17.92 1.38
N PHE A 87 22.84 -18.39 1.25
CA PHE A 87 22.45 -19.74 1.64
C PHE A 87 23.07 -20.80 0.74
N PRO A 88 23.27 -22.01 1.25
CA PRO A 88 23.70 -23.16 0.44
C PRO A 88 22.81 -23.30 -0.80
N VAL A 89 23.41 -23.73 -1.91
CA VAL A 89 22.77 -23.75 -3.23
C VAL A 89 22.55 -22.33 -3.80
N PHE A 90 21.84 -21.45 -3.11
CA PHE A 90 21.48 -20.12 -3.63
C PHE A 90 22.70 -19.22 -3.88
N ARG A 91 23.74 -19.33 -3.06
CA ARG A 91 25.02 -18.60 -3.27
C ARG A 91 25.71 -18.90 -4.60
N LYS A 92 25.32 -19.98 -5.27
CA LYS A 92 25.80 -20.34 -6.60
C LYS A 92 25.06 -19.60 -7.73
N GLY A 93 24.05 -18.80 -7.37
CA GLY A 93 23.29 -17.95 -8.29
C GLY A 93 22.32 -18.70 -9.17
N ARG A 94 21.89 -18.02 -10.24
CA ARG A 94 20.82 -18.48 -11.11
C ARG A 94 21.15 -19.78 -11.87
N TYR A 95 22.33 -19.87 -12.41
CA TYR A 95 22.67 -20.98 -13.32
C TYR A 95 23.05 -22.23 -12.57
N GLU A 96 23.95 -22.16 -11.60
CA GLU A 96 24.45 -23.30 -10.83
C GLU A 96 23.63 -23.62 -9.57
N GLY A 97 22.85 -22.63 -9.07
CA GLY A 97 21.97 -22.78 -7.91
C GLY A 97 20.49 -22.78 -8.27
N GLY A 98 20.16 -22.51 -9.53
CA GLY A 98 18.79 -22.48 -10.03
C GLY A 98 17.91 -21.37 -9.45
N VAL A 99 18.43 -20.45 -8.63
CA VAL A 99 17.63 -19.46 -7.91
C VAL A 99 17.30 -18.26 -8.78
N ILE A 100 16.05 -17.82 -8.68
CA ILE A 100 15.51 -16.65 -9.39
C ILE A 100 14.89 -15.71 -8.35
N TYR A 101 15.31 -14.45 -8.36
CA TYR A 101 14.77 -13.40 -7.52
C TYR A 101 13.89 -12.50 -8.36
N ILE A 102 12.66 -12.23 -7.90
CA ILE A 102 11.73 -11.33 -8.57
C ILE A 102 11.33 -10.27 -7.59
N GLN A 103 11.58 -9.02 -7.95
CA GLN A 103 11.12 -7.88 -7.18
C GLN A 103 9.64 -7.63 -7.48
N THR A 104 8.89 -7.36 -6.43
CA THR A 104 7.49 -6.90 -6.45
C THR A 104 7.37 -5.73 -5.50
N ASN A 105 6.59 -4.73 -5.83
CA ASN A 105 6.34 -3.61 -4.93
C ASN A 105 5.02 -3.80 -4.20
N LYS A 106 5.02 -3.49 -2.90
CA LYS A 106 3.81 -3.46 -2.08
C LYS A 106 3.58 -2.07 -1.54
N ARG A 107 2.36 -1.61 -1.64
CA ARG A 107 1.92 -0.38 -1.00
C ARG A 107 1.65 -0.64 0.47
N ILE A 108 2.34 0.06 1.35
CA ILE A 108 2.21 -0.04 2.80
C ILE A 108 1.75 1.32 3.33
N ARG A 109 0.85 1.27 4.31
CA ARG A 109 0.41 2.43 5.11
C ARG A 109 0.91 2.21 6.52
N PRO A 110 1.95 2.94 6.97
CA PRO A 110 2.53 2.75 8.31
C PRO A 110 1.54 2.99 9.44
N HIS A 111 0.60 3.93 9.25
CA HIS A 111 -0.44 4.27 10.22
C HIS A 111 -1.76 3.50 10.02
N GLY A 112 -1.72 2.37 9.31
CA GLY A 112 -2.86 1.47 9.15
C GLY A 112 -4.04 2.11 8.41
N LEU A 113 -5.15 2.28 9.10
CA LEU A 113 -6.39 2.83 8.55
C LEU A 113 -6.54 4.35 8.75
N LEU A 114 -5.61 4.99 9.45
CA LEU A 114 -5.65 6.44 9.68
C LEU A 114 -5.68 7.20 8.33
N ALA A 115 -6.65 8.09 8.17
CA ALA A 115 -6.92 8.83 6.95
C ALA A 115 -7.06 7.93 5.69
N ALA A 116 -7.56 6.70 5.85
CA ALA A 116 -7.53 5.68 4.79
C ALA A 116 -8.25 6.13 3.51
N ARG A 117 -9.35 6.84 3.62
CA ARG A 117 -10.11 7.35 2.45
C ARG A 117 -9.50 8.61 1.86
N THR A 118 -8.85 9.42 2.67
CA THR A 118 -8.15 10.64 2.23
C THR A 118 -6.86 10.28 1.50
N VAL A 119 -6.06 9.39 2.07
CA VAL A 119 -4.89 8.82 1.37
C VAL A 119 -5.34 8.08 0.12
N GLY A 120 -6.38 7.27 0.25
CA GLY A 120 -6.97 6.55 -0.87
C GLY A 120 -6.21 5.28 -1.23
N TYR A 121 -6.49 4.76 -2.40
CA TYR A 121 -5.84 3.60 -2.99
C TYR A 121 -6.02 3.61 -4.49
N THR A 122 -5.07 3.03 -5.21
CA THR A 122 -5.22 2.71 -6.62
C THR A 122 -5.84 1.33 -6.74
N MET A 123 -7.00 1.23 -7.36
CA MET A 123 -7.55 -0.07 -7.75
C MET A 123 -6.80 -0.60 -8.97
N MET A 124 -6.67 -1.93 -9.08
CA MET A 124 -6.06 -2.57 -10.25
C MET A 124 -6.65 -2.01 -11.55
N ALA A 125 -5.83 -1.91 -12.57
CA ALA A 125 -5.94 -1.14 -13.83
C ALA A 125 -7.27 -1.12 -14.60
N ASN A 126 -8.31 -1.85 -14.17
CA ASN A 126 -9.56 -1.98 -14.91
C ASN A 126 -10.81 -1.44 -14.20
N SER A 127 -10.72 -0.91 -12.99
CA SER A 127 -11.93 -0.48 -12.25
C SER A 127 -12.27 1.01 -12.39
N GLY A 128 -11.38 1.83 -12.93
CA GLY A 128 -11.61 3.26 -13.13
C GLY A 128 -11.86 4.08 -11.85
N SER A 129 -11.83 3.45 -10.68
CA SER A 129 -12.08 4.13 -9.41
C SER A 129 -10.82 4.81 -8.90
N VAL A 130 -10.86 6.12 -8.91
CA VAL A 130 -9.86 7.01 -8.34
C VAL A 130 -10.29 7.36 -6.92
N VAL A 131 -9.48 7.05 -5.92
CA VAL A 131 -9.83 7.31 -4.52
C VAL A 131 -8.69 8.04 -3.81
N GLY A 132 -9.03 9.18 -3.21
CA GLY A 132 -8.13 9.98 -2.38
C GLY A 132 -6.93 10.53 -3.13
N ILE A 133 -5.89 10.85 -2.38
CA ILE A 133 -4.62 11.41 -2.90
C ILE A 133 -3.95 10.43 -3.86
N GLU A 134 -3.94 9.13 -3.55
CA GLU A 134 -3.36 8.12 -4.45
C GLU A 134 -4.01 8.11 -5.83
N GLY A 135 -5.33 8.26 -5.87
CA GLY A 135 -6.04 8.32 -7.13
C GLY A 135 -5.84 9.63 -7.89
N ALA A 136 -5.92 10.76 -7.17
CA ALA A 136 -5.78 12.09 -7.78
C ALA A 136 -4.38 12.33 -8.38
N TYR A 137 -3.34 11.75 -7.76
CA TYR A 137 -1.94 11.88 -8.16
C TYR A 137 -1.35 10.57 -8.74
N ASP A 138 -2.19 9.69 -9.30
CA ASP A 138 -1.74 8.40 -9.84
C ASP A 138 -0.65 8.56 -10.91
N LYS A 139 -0.75 9.59 -11.76
CA LYS A 139 0.24 9.85 -12.82
C LYS A 139 1.61 10.21 -12.26
N GLU A 140 1.64 11.00 -11.21
CA GLU A 140 2.87 11.44 -10.54
C GLU A 140 3.47 10.31 -9.71
N LEU A 141 2.63 9.53 -9.02
CA LEU A 141 3.05 8.46 -8.12
C LEU A 141 3.49 7.18 -8.84
N LYS A 142 2.92 6.90 -10.01
CA LYS A 142 3.10 5.61 -10.71
C LYS A 142 4.50 5.39 -11.27
N GLY A 143 5.20 6.45 -11.66
CA GLY A 143 6.50 6.35 -12.34
C GLY A 143 6.40 5.75 -13.74
N VAL A 144 7.49 5.12 -14.18
CA VAL A 144 7.61 4.49 -15.51
C VAL A 144 7.87 3.01 -15.34
N GLU A 145 7.03 2.20 -15.99
CA GLU A 145 7.16 0.75 -15.94
C GLU A 145 8.47 0.28 -16.60
N GLY A 146 9.11 -0.69 -15.99
CA GLY A 146 10.23 -1.41 -16.58
C GLY A 146 9.76 -2.59 -17.44
N TYR A 147 10.64 -3.07 -18.31
CA TYR A 147 10.35 -4.20 -19.18
C TYR A 147 11.42 -5.27 -19.03
N ARG A 148 10.97 -6.52 -18.94
CA ARG A 148 11.83 -7.70 -18.84
C ARG A 148 11.46 -8.72 -19.90
N LEU A 149 12.47 -9.27 -20.56
CA LEU A 149 12.26 -10.33 -21.54
C LEU A 149 11.93 -11.66 -20.84
N MET A 150 10.77 -12.21 -21.16
CA MET A 150 10.26 -13.45 -20.57
C MET A 150 10.17 -14.56 -21.62
N ARG A 151 10.43 -15.80 -21.21
CA ARG A 151 10.21 -17.00 -22.02
C ARG A 151 9.03 -17.79 -21.45
N ARG A 152 8.10 -18.16 -22.30
CA ARG A 152 7.03 -19.11 -21.94
C ARG A 152 7.61 -20.51 -21.77
N ILE A 153 7.31 -21.16 -20.65
CA ILE A 153 7.81 -22.50 -20.34
C ILE A 153 6.75 -23.55 -20.65
N ARG A 154 5.59 -23.44 -20.01
CA ARG A 154 4.45 -24.35 -20.16
C ARG A 154 3.18 -23.65 -19.72
N GLY A 155 2.08 -23.81 -20.50
CA GLY A 155 0.83 -23.09 -20.19
C GLY A 155 1.06 -21.59 -20.13
N ASP A 156 0.61 -20.95 -19.05
CA ASP A 156 0.75 -19.50 -18.81
C ASP A 156 1.93 -19.18 -17.87
N ILE A 157 2.88 -20.10 -17.71
CA ILE A 157 4.06 -19.86 -16.88
C ILE A 157 5.16 -19.21 -17.71
N TRP A 158 5.54 -18.00 -17.33
CA TRP A 158 6.59 -17.20 -17.94
C TRP A 158 7.78 -17.07 -16.99
N MET A 159 8.99 -17.26 -17.50
CA MET A 159 10.24 -17.15 -16.75
C MET A 159 11.14 -16.10 -17.38
N PRO A 160 11.82 -15.24 -16.59
CA PRO A 160 12.81 -14.31 -17.13
C PRO A 160 13.93 -15.05 -17.87
N ILE A 161 14.35 -14.56 -19.04
CA ILE A 161 15.40 -15.21 -19.83
C ILE A 161 16.78 -14.93 -19.24
N SER A 162 17.03 -13.69 -18.83
CA SER A 162 18.29 -13.27 -18.21
C SER A 162 18.04 -12.10 -17.26
N ASP A 163 19.05 -11.81 -16.45
CA ASP A 163 19.03 -10.65 -15.56
C ASP A 163 19.65 -9.40 -16.23
N ARG A 164 20.04 -9.48 -17.52
CA ARG A 164 20.77 -8.43 -18.24
C ARG A 164 19.96 -7.66 -19.28
N ASN A 165 18.81 -8.17 -19.70
CA ASN A 165 17.97 -7.55 -20.73
C ASN A 165 16.71 -6.96 -20.08
N GLU A 166 16.92 -6.02 -19.16
CA GLU A 166 15.86 -5.33 -18.45
C GLU A 166 15.95 -3.83 -18.73
N ILE A 167 14.81 -3.22 -18.94
CA ILE A 167 14.64 -1.78 -18.79
C ILE A 167 14.15 -1.60 -17.36
N GLU A 168 14.99 -1.01 -16.52
CA GLU A 168 14.65 -0.81 -15.13
C GLU A 168 13.46 0.18 -15.00
N PRO A 169 12.52 -0.10 -14.09
CA PRO A 169 11.46 0.85 -13.79
C PRO A 169 12.06 2.12 -13.17
N ARG A 170 11.40 3.25 -13.38
CA ARG A 170 11.74 4.51 -12.70
C ARG A 170 10.63 4.84 -11.74
N ASP A 171 10.99 5.14 -10.50
CA ASP A 171 10.06 5.54 -9.46
C ASP A 171 9.33 6.83 -9.86
N GLY A 172 8.10 6.97 -9.38
CA GLY A 172 7.32 8.19 -9.50
C GLY A 172 7.79 9.27 -8.53
N TYR A 173 7.05 10.37 -8.53
CA TYR A 173 7.31 11.48 -7.62
C TYR A 173 6.70 11.22 -6.24
N ASP A 174 7.22 11.93 -5.25
CA ASP A 174 6.65 11.99 -3.93
C ASP A 174 5.58 13.10 -3.86
N VAL A 175 4.49 12.81 -3.14
CA VAL A 175 3.43 13.77 -2.87
C VAL A 175 3.44 14.12 -1.39
N TYR A 176 3.57 15.41 -1.08
CA TYR A 176 3.46 15.96 0.27
C TYR A 176 2.07 16.55 0.47
N SER A 177 1.32 16.01 1.43
CA SER A 177 0.00 16.50 1.79
C SER A 177 0.07 17.57 2.87
N THR A 178 -1.04 18.20 3.14
CA THR A 178 -1.19 19.14 4.26
C THR A 178 -1.69 18.46 5.53
N ILE A 179 -1.96 17.15 5.47
CA ILE A 179 -2.44 16.37 6.62
C ILE A 179 -1.34 16.30 7.68
N ASP A 180 -1.73 16.56 8.90
CA ASP A 180 -0.93 16.41 10.10
C ASP A 180 -1.36 15.13 10.80
N ILE A 181 -0.42 14.21 11.05
CA ILE A 181 -0.74 12.88 11.58
C ILE A 181 -1.32 12.96 12.99
N ASP A 182 -0.76 13.81 13.84
CA ASP A 182 -1.19 13.92 15.23
C ASP A 182 -2.59 14.52 15.30
N LEU A 183 -2.85 15.58 14.51
CA LEU A 183 -4.19 16.18 14.42
C LEU A 183 -5.20 15.22 13.79
N GLN A 184 -4.79 14.42 12.81
CA GLN A 184 -5.64 13.40 12.21
C GLN A 184 -6.05 12.33 13.22
N ASP A 185 -5.09 11.82 14.01
CA ASP A 185 -5.35 10.82 15.05
C ASP A 185 -6.31 11.36 16.12
N VAL A 186 -6.08 12.59 16.60
CA VAL A 186 -6.97 13.26 17.56
C VAL A 186 -8.37 13.43 16.98
N ALA A 187 -8.49 13.89 15.72
CA ALA A 187 -9.77 14.09 15.07
C ALA A 187 -10.56 12.79 14.91
N GLU A 188 -9.89 11.71 14.49
CA GLU A 188 -10.50 10.41 14.27
C GLU A 188 -10.96 9.79 15.61
N ASN A 189 -10.14 9.85 16.65
CA ASN A 189 -10.49 9.36 17.98
C ASN A 189 -11.64 10.17 18.62
N ALA A 190 -11.66 11.48 18.44
CA ALA A 190 -12.74 12.33 18.91
C ALA A 190 -14.05 12.00 18.19
N LEU A 191 -14.00 11.85 16.86
CA LEU A 191 -15.15 11.43 16.05
C LEU A 191 -15.67 10.07 16.50
N LEU A 192 -14.81 9.08 16.62
CA LEU A 192 -15.16 7.72 17.06
C LEU A 192 -15.89 7.75 18.42
N THR A 193 -15.36 8.51 19.36
CA THR A 193 -15.96 8.66 20.71
C THR A 193 -17.38 9.23 20.64
N GLN A 194 -17.60 10.23 19.79
CA GLN A 194 -18.93 10.85 19.66
C GLN A 194 -19.91 9.91 18.92
N LEU A 195 -19.46 9.24 17.86
CA LEU A 195 -20.30 8.29 17.13
C LEU A 195 -20.75 7.14 18.03
N GLN A 196 -19.85 6.59 18.84
CA GLN A 196 -20.19 5.55 19.83
C GLN A 196 -21.13 6.06 20.91
N ARG A 197 -20.91 7.28 21.42
CA ARG A 197 -21.74 7.87 22.46
C ARG A 197 -23.19 8.10 22.02
N HIS A 198 -23.37 8.45 20.76
CA HIS A 198 -24.68 8.80 20.20
C HIS A 198 -25.28 7.70 19.34
N ASP A 199 -24.59 6.55 19.22
CA ASP A 199 -24.95 5.43 18.33
C ASP A 199 -25.29 5.88 16.91
N ALA A 200 -24.53 6.87 16.41
CA ALA A 200 -24.75 7.44 15.08
C ALA A 200 -24.20 6.50 13.99
N ASP A 201 -24.84 6.48 12.81
CA ASP A 201 -24.45 5.59 11.72
C ASP A 201 -23.11 6.01 11.11
N HIS A 202 -22.88 7.31 10.96
CA HIS A 202 -21.61 7.86 10.43
C HIS A 202 -21.40 9.30 10.85
N GLY A 203 -20.22 9.81 10.57
CA GLY A 203 -19.88 11.21 10.77
C GLY A 203 -18.55 11.58 10.13
N THR A 204 -18.30 12.88 10.11
CA THR A 204 -17.05 13.45 9.59
C THR A 204 -16.56 14.60 10.42
N VAL A 205 -15.23 14.78 10.45
CA VAL A 205 -14.56 15.94 11.04
C VAL A 205 -13.57 16.47 10.03
N ILE A 206 -13.58 17.77 9.79
CA ILE A 206 -12.59 18.47 8.98
C ILE A 206 -11.95 19.55 9.86
N LEU A 207 -10.63 19.52 9.95
CA LEU A 207 -9.84 20.57 10.58
C LEU A 207 -9.08 21.34 9.52
N MET A 208 -9.42 22.63 9.39
CA MET A 208 -8.84 23.52 8.39
C MET A 208 -8.15 24.70 9.07
N GLU A 209 -6.96 25.04 8.60
CA GLU A 209 -6.21 26.21 9.03
C GLU A 209 -6.84 27.47 8.40
N VAL A 210 -7.27 28.42 9.22
CA VAL A 210 -8.03 29.59 8.77
C VAL A 210 -7.25 30.45 7.79
N GLU A 211 -5.98 30.75 8.10
CA GLU A 211 -5.15 31.66 7.29
C GLU A 211 -4.80 31.10 5.91
N SER A 212 -4.54 29.81 5.81
CA SER A 212 -4.02 29.19 4.58
C SER A 212 -5.05 28.36 3.83
N GLY A 213 -6.18 27.99 4.46
CA GLY A 213 -7.17 27.07 3.94
C GLY A 213 -6.66 25.62 3.87
N LYS A 214 -5.51 25.30 4.45
CA LYS A 214 -4.97 23.94 4.44
C LYS A 214 -5.78 23.01 5.32
N VAL A 215 -6.22 21.88 4.77
CA VAL A 215 -6.84 20.81 5.54
C VAL A 215 -5.75 20.06 6.31
N ARG A 216 -5.80 20.13 7.63
CA ARG A 216 -4.85 19.48 8.54
C ARG A 216 -5.29 18.11 8.98
N ALA A 217 -6.61 17.89 9.10
CA ALA A 217 -7.19 16.59 9.35
C ALA A 217 -8.54 16.46 8.64
N ILE A 218 -8.86 15.24 8.21
CA ILE A 218 -10.15 14.89 7.63
C ILE A 218 -10.46 13.44 8.00
N ALA A 219 -11.33 13.24 8.98
CA ALA A 219 -11.74 11.93 9.47
C ALA A 219 -13.17 11.62 9.02
N ASN A 220 -13.36 10.40 8.54
CA ASN A 220 -14.64 9.92 8.06
C ASN A 220 -14.88 8.51 8.61
N LEU A 221 -15.84 8.35 9.52
CA LEU A 221 -16.16 7.06 10.11
C LEU A 221 -17.61 6.69 9.85
N GLY A 222 -17.83 5.46 9.38
CA GLY A 222 -19.15 4.86 9.23
C GLY A 222 -19.21 3.51 9.90
N LYS A 223 -20.37 3.18 10.43
CA LYS A 223 -20.67 1.90 11.08
C LYS A 223 -20.85 0.84 10.00
N ASP A 224 -20.09 -0.22 10.04
CA ASP A 224 -20.22 -1.34 9.10
C ASP A 224 -21.32 -2.33 9.55
N ILE A 225 -21.52 -3.37 8.77
CA ILE A 225 -22.53 -4.41 9.04
C ILE A 225 -22.28 -5.15 10.36
N ASP A 226 -21.04 -5.17 10.84
CA ASP A 226 -20.64 -5.79 12.09
C ASP A 226 -20.74 -4.83 13.28
N GLY A 227 -21.19 -3.60 13.04
CA GLY A 227 -21.31 -2.55 14.04
C GLY A 227 -19.99 -1.86 14.39
N VAL A 228 -18.94 -2.08 13.61
CA VAL A 228 -17.61 -1.48 13.81
C VAL A 228 -17.47 -0.21 12.96
N TYR A 229 -16.99 0.85 13.58
CA TYR A 229 -16.74 2.11 12.85
C TYR A 229 -15.42 2.00 12.08
N ARG A 230 -15.48 2.31 10.78
CA ARG A 230 -14.34 2.30 9.87
C ARG A 230 -14.41 3.42 8.85
N GLU A 231 -13.27 3.82 8.33
CA GLU A 231 -13.17 4.78 7.22
C GLU A 231 -13.45 4.09 5.87
N THR A 232 -14.74 3.87 5.57
CA THR A 232 -15.20 3.18 4.35
C THR A 232 -15.60 4.12 3.23
N TYR A 233 -16.08 5.31 3.58
CA TYR A 233 -16.55 6.33 2.64
C TYR A 233 -16.08 7.71 3.07
N ASN A 234 -15.82 8.61 2.15
CA ASN A 234 -15.47 10.00 2.47
C ASN A 234 -16.76 10.84 2.50
N TYR A 235 -17.41 10.84 3.64
CA TYR A 235 -18.65 11.57 3.87
C TYR A 235 -18.48 13.09 3.71
N ALA A 236 -17.29 13.60 4.04
CA ALA A 236 -16.97 15.02 3.96
C ALA A 236 -17.13 15.61 2.55
N ILE A 237 -16.87 14.82 1.51
CA ILE A 237 -16.90 15.27 0.11
C ILE A 237 -17.86 14.48 -0.78
N GLY A 238 -18.28 13.31 -0.35
CA GLY A 238 -19.08 12.38 -1.16
C GLY A 238 -20.57 12.38 -0.81
N GLU A 239 -20.97 12.96 0.32
CA GLU A 239 -22.37 13.03 0.74
C GLU A 239 -22.93 14.45 0.59
N SER A 240 -24.19 14.54 0.21
CA SER A 240 -24.94 15.79 0.17
C SER A 240 -26.08 15.72 1.16
N ALA A 241 -26.15 16.68 2.08
CA ALA A 241 -27.23 16.81 3.06
C ALA A 241 -27.80 18.23 3.06
N GLU A 242 -29.00 18.39 3.59
CA GLU A 242 -29.59 19.73 3.81
C GLU A 242 -28.76 20.47 4.87
N PRO A 243 -28.12 21.61 4.53
CA PRO A 243 -27.19 22.28 5.42
C PRO A 243 -27.89 22.95 6.63
N GLY A 244 -29.18 23.19 6.55
CA GLY A 244 -29.90 23.86 7.59
C GLY A 244 -29.31 25.23 7.92
N SER A 245 -29.27 25.61 9.24
CA SER A 245 -28.72 26.89 9.69
C SER A 245 -27.24 27.12 9.38
N THR A 246 -26.47 26.08 9.01
CA THR A 246 -25.08 26.29 8.60
C THR A 246 -24.97 27.06 7.28
N PHE A 247 -26.01 27.04 6.44
CA PHE A 247 -26.07 27.84 5.22
C PHE A 247 -26.10 29.36 5.48
N LYS A 248 -26.47 29.78 6.68
CA LYS A 248 -26.45 31.22 7.05
C LYS A 248 -25.05 31.83 6.91
N LEU A 249 -23.99 31.02 7.13
CA LEU A 249 -22.63 31.50 6.92
C LEU A 249 -22.38 31.90 5.46
N ALA A 250 -22.83 31.10 4.49
CA ALA A 250 -22.71 31.45 3.08
C ALA A 250 -23.51 32.72 2.74
N SER A 251 -24.69 32.87 3.32
CA SER A 251 -25.50 34.07 3.11
C SER A 251 -24.82 35.33 3.67
N VAL A 252 -24.22 35.24 4.86
CA VAL A 252 -23.50 36.38 5.47
C VAL A 252 -22.25 36.73 4.65
N ILE A 253 -21.49 35.73 4.19
CA ILE A 253 -20.33 35.97 3.34
C ILE A 253 -20.72 36.69 2.05
N ALA A 254 -21.80 36.27 1.39
CA ALA A 254 -22.28 36.93 0.17
C ALA A 254 -22.70 38.39 0.43
N LEU A 255 -23.39 38.63 1.53
CA LEU A 255 -23.83 39.99 1.90
C LEU A 255 -22.62 40.90 2.17
N LEU A 256 -21.59 40.41 2.84
CA LEU A 256 -20.36 41.17 3.13
C LEU A 256 -19.55 41.44 1.84
N GLU A 257 -19.37 40.41 0.98
CA GLU A 257 -18.66 40.55 -0.29
C GLU A 257 -19.33 41.53 -1.26
N ASP A 258 -20.66 41.52 -1.31
CA ASP A 258 -21.44 42.41 -2.14
C ASP A 258 -21.62 43.84 -1.52
N GLY A 259 -21.12 44.04 -0.30
CA GLY A 259 -21.16 45.31 0.40
C GLY A 259 -22.59 45.74 0.86
N TYR A 260 -23.49 44.79 1.04
CA TYR A 260 -24.82 45.06 1.55
C TYR A 260 -24.85 45.24 3.07
N VAL A 261 -23.90 44.66 3.79
CA VAL A 261 -23.76 44.76 5.25
C VAL A 261 -22.28 44.83 5.62
N GLU A 262 -22.01 45.42 6.78
CA GLU A 262 -20.73 45.42 7.46
C GLU A 262 -20.82 44.59 8.75
N PRO A 263 -19.67 44.07 9.30
CA PRO A 263 -19.69 43.24 10.52
C PRO A 263 -20.31 43.92 11.74
N GLU A 264 -20.30 45.27 11.79
CA GLU A 264 -20.80 46.10 12.88
C GLU A 264 -22.28 46.49 12.70
N ASP A 265 -22.91 46.15 11.57
CA ASP A 265 -24.30 46.52 11.32
C ASP A 265 -25.27 45.84 12.29
N ILE A 266 -26.21 46.60 12.77
CA ILE A 266 -27.31 46.11 13.62
C ILE A 266 -28.45 45.67 12.72
N VAL A 267 -28.76 44.38 12.74
CA VAL A 267 -29.86 43.80 11.99
C VAL A 267 -31.02 43.53 12.91
N ASP A 268 -32.19 44.15 12.61
CA ASP A 268 -33.43 43.82 13.28
C ASP A 268 -33.93 42.44 12.84
N VAL A 269 -33.98 41.50 13.79
CA VAL A 269 -34.41 40.11 13.52
C VAL A 269 -35.90 39.89 13.90
N GLY A 270 -36.61 40.94 14.26
CA GLY A 270 -37.98 40.84 14.72
C GLY A 270 -38.11 40.27 16.14
N ASP A 271 -39.35 40.25 16.68
CA ASP A 271 -39.67 39.66 17.99
C ASP A 271 -39.77 38.13 17.90
#